data_960eff28de40bb1677e8c5802b45c30a
#
_entry.id   960eff28de40bb1677e8c5802b45c30a
#
_cell.length_a   1.000
_cell.length_b   1.000
_cell.length_c   1.000
_cell.angle_alpha   90.00
_cell.angle_beta   90.00
_cell.angle_gamma   90.00
#
_symmetry.space_group_name_H-M   'P 1'
#
loop_
_entity.id
_entity.type
_entity.pdbx_description
1 polymer ?
#
loop_
_entity_poly.entity_id
_entity_poly.type
_entity_poly.pdbx_seq_one_letter_code
_entity_poly.pdbx_strand_id
1 'polypeptide(L)'
;MPRKRKDALDAVAAALFAAAVLPQVTGIAAHEWLGIAALAALLAHLATSLDALAGLCRAAARGSLLALARVALDAALFLALAACVVSGALVSATVLPAFGLFAPGYFVWDPLHAASAKVLLALVLVHAVSHAGKLAGFLKTQQSRGGAARDAKRNETR
;
A
#
# COMPACT_ATOMS: atom_id res chain seq x y z
N MET A 1 -1.17 -16.31 9.03
CA MET A 1 -0.23 -16.36 7.88
C MET A 1 1.20 -16.22 8.38
N PRO A 2 2.22 -16.99 7.87
CA PRO A 2 3.62 -16.82 8.25
C PRO A 2 4.13 -15.41 7.93
N ARG A 3 4.91 -14.80 8.83
CA ARG A 3 5.40 -13.41 8.71
C ARG A 3 6.09 -13.13 7.36
N LYS A 4 6.92 -14.07 6.87
CA LYS A 4 7.61 -13.93 5.57
C LYS A 4 6.65 -13.76 4.37
N ARG A 5 5.49 -14.43 4.40
CA ARG A 5 4.48 -14.30 3.32
C ARG A 5 3.77 -12.95 3.38
N LYS A 6 3.55 -12.42 4.59
CA LYS A 6 2.96 -11.08 4.76
C LYS A 6 3.93 -10.01 4.25
N ASP A 7 5.20 -10.08 4.65
CA ASP A 7 6.23 -9.13 4.22
C ASP A 7 6.40 -9.15 2.68
N ALA A 8 6.32 -10.33 2.06
CA ALA A 8 6.36 -10.46 0.60
C ALA A 8 5.12 -9.84 -0.08
N LEU A 9 3.93 -10.04 0.49
CA LEU A 9 2.70 -9.42 -0.02
C LEU A 9 2.75 -7.90 0.07
N ASP A 10 3.24 -7.38 1.20
CA ASP A 10 3.40 -5.93 1.42
C ASP A 10 4.38 -5.32 0.40
N ALA A 11 5.48 -6.03 0.12
CA ALA A 11 6.45 -5.61 -0.90
C ALA A 11 5.87 -5.64 -2.32
N VAL A 12 5.10 -6.68 -2.67
CA VAL A 12 4.43 -6.79 -3.97
C VAL A 12 3.38 -5.68 -4.13
N ALA A 13 2.55 -5.43 -3.11
CA ALA A 13 1.56 -4.37 -3.13
C ALA A 13 2.22 -2.99 -3.32
N ALA A 14 3.32 -2.72 -2.61
CA ALA A 14 4.07 -1.48 -2.74
C ALA A 14 4.70 -1.32 -4.14
N ALA A 15 5.28 -2.39 -4.71
CA ALA A 15 5.88 -2.37 -6.04
C ALA A 15 4.84 -2.14 -7.15
N LEU A 16 3.68 -2.81 -7.08
CA LEU A 16 2.58 -2.63 -8.02
C LEU A 16 2.00 -1.21 -7.93
N PHE A 17 1.83 -0.69 -6.71
CA PHE A 17 1.38 0.68 -6.51
C PHE A 17 2.37 1.68 -7.09
N ALA A 18 3.67 1.53 -6.82
CA ALA A 18 4.72 2.40 -7.37
C ALA A 18 4.76 2.37 -8.91
N ALA A 19 4.58 1.20 -9.52
CA ALA A 19 4.51 1.07 -10.98
C ALA A 19 3.24 1.74 -11.54
N ALA A 20 2.10 1.60 -10.87
CA ALA A 20 0.84 2.22 -11.28
C ALA A 20 0.87 3.76 -11.16
N VAL A 21 1.65 4.34 -10.26
CA VAL A 21 1.77 5.81 -10.09
C VAL A 21 2.56 6.48 -11.23
N LEU A 22 3.22 5.72 -12.11
CA LEU A 22 4.10 6.23 -13.16
C LEU A 22 3.55 5.97 -14.58
N PRO A 23 2.34 6.47 -14.95
CA PRO A 23 1.76 6.24 -16.28
C PRO A 23 2.61 6.83 -17.41
N GLN A 24 3.43 7.86 -17.15
CA GLN A 24 4.36 8.45 -18.12
C GLN A 24 5.46 7.48 -18.55
N VAL A 25 5.80 6.50 -17.70
CA VAL A 25 6.82 5.48 -17.97
C VAL A 25 6.20 4.19 -18.48
N THR A 26 5.09 3.77 -17.87
CA THR A 26 4.44 2.48 -18.18
C THR A 26 3.48 2.56 -19.37
N GLY A 27 2.98 3.75 -19.67
CA GLY A 27 1.90 3.96 -20.64
C GLY A 27 0.50 3.72 -20.04
N ILE A 28 -0.53 4.29 -20.67
CA ILE A 28 -1.91 4.31 -20.15
C ILE A 28 -2.46 2.89 -20.00
N ALA A 29 -2.35 2.06 -21.04
CA ALA A 29 -2.88 0.69 -21.00
C ALA A 29 -2.23 -0.15 -19.88
N ALA A 30 -0.90 -0.07 -19.73
CA ALA A 30 -0.22 -0.78 -18.65
C ALA A 30 -0.58 -0.21 -17.27
N HIS A 31 -0.72 1.12 -17.13
CA HIS A 31 -1.17 1.77 -15.90
C HIS A 31 -2.54 1.22 -15.45
N GLU A 32 -3.51 1.10 -16.35
CA GLU A 32 -4.85 0.60 -16.05
C GLU A 32 -4.82 -0.85 -15.53
N TRP A 33 -4.10 -1.75 -16.20
CA TRP A 33 -3.95 -3.15 -15.78
C TRP A 33 -3.13 -3.29 -14.48
N LEU A 34 -2.07 -2.49 -14.32
CA LEU A 34 -1.30 -2.42 -13.08
C LEU A 34 -2.16 -1.90 -11.91
N GLY A 35 -3.07 -0.95 -12.17
CA GLY A 35 -4.05 -0.47 -11.20
C GLY A 35 -4.95 -1.59 -10.68
N ILE A 36 -5.46 -2.44 -11.56
CA ILE A 36 -6.25 -3.63 -11.18
C ILE A 36 -5.42 -4.64 -10.37
N ALA A 37 -4.18 -4.91 -10.81
CA ALA A 37 -3.28 -5.81 -10.08
C ALA A 37 -2.92 -5.24 -8.70
N ALA A 38 -2.66 -3.93 -8.61
CA ALA A 38 -2.40 -3.23 -7.35
C ALA A 38 -3.62 -3.29 -6.41
N LEU A 39 -4.84 -3.10 -6.94
CA LEU A 39 -6.07 -3.25 -6.16
C LEU A 39 -6.17 -4.64 -5.54
N ALA A 40 -5.96 -5.70 -6.33
CA ALA A 40 -6.01 -7.07 -5.83
C ALA A 40 -4.97 -7.33 -4.72
N ALA A 41 -3.74 -6.83 -4.89
CA ALA A 41 -2.67 -6.94 -3.89
C ALA A 41 -3.00 -6.13 -2.62
N LEU A 42 -3.56 -4.93 -2.75
CA LEU A 42 -3.96 -4.08 -1.62
C LEU A 42 -5.15 -4.66 -0.85
N LEU A 43 -6.12 -5.28 -1.54
CA LEU A 43 -7.21 -6.00 -0.87
C LEU A 43 -6.69 -7.21 -0.09
N ALA A 44 -5.73 -7.95 -0.64
CA ALA A 44 -5.06 -9.05 0.06
C ALA A 44 -4.24 -8.54 1.26
N HIS A 45 -3.52 -7.41 1.11
CA HIS A 45 -2.84 -6.74 2.22
C HIS A 45 -3.82 -6.35 3.34
N LEU A 46 -4.94 -5.73 2.99
CA LEU A 46 -5.99 -5.36 3.95
C LEU A 46 -6.52 -6.61 4.66
N ALA A 47 -6.89 -7.66 3.93
CA ALA A 47 -7.41 -8.91 4.50
C ALA A 47 -6.44 -9.54 5.50
N THR A 48 -5.13 -9.53 5.22
CA THR A 48 -4.10 -10.04 6.15
C THR A 48 -3.81 -9.10 7.33
N SER A 49 -4.33 -7.88 7.30
CA SER A 49 -4.09 -6.84 8.33
C SER A 49 -5.31 -6.57 9.23
N LEU A 50 -6.45 -7.23 9.00
CA LEU A 50 -7.70 -7.01 9.74
C LEU A 50 -7.56 -7.16 11.26
N ASP A 51 -6.79 -8.15 11.74
CA ASP A 51 -6.57 -8.33 13.18
C ASP A 51 -5.80 -7.15 13.79
N ALA A 52 -4.81 -6.63 13.07
CA ALA A 52 -4.05 -5.45 13.50
C ALA A 52 -4.95 -4.21 13.52
N LEU A 53 -5.79 -4.02 12.51
CA LEU A 53 -6.77 -2.94 12.44
C LEU A 53 -7.78 -3.02 13.58
N ALA A 54 -8.33 -4.21 13.86
CA ALA A 54 -9.23 -4.43 14.98
C ALA A 54 -8.57 -4.11 16.35
N GLY A 55 -7.29 -4.44 16.49
CA GLY A 55 -6.49 -4.06 17.67
C GLY A 55 -6.33 -2.55 17.80
N LEU A 56 -6.11 -1.87 16.69
CA LEU A 56 -5.96 -0.42 16.61
C LEU A 56 -7.28 0.30 16.97
N CYS A 57 -8.40 -0.17 16.44
CA CYS A 57 -9.74 0.35 16.77
C CYS A 57 -10.05 0.20 18.26
N ARG A 58 -9.71 -0.95 18.86
CA ARG A 58 -9.89 -1.16 20.31
C ARG A 58 -9.00 -0.21 21.14
N ALA A 59 -7.79 0.07 20.71
CA ALA A 59 -6.89 1.01 21.38
C ALA A 59 -7.40 2.46 21.25
N ALA A 60 -7.92 2.85 20.09
CA ALA A 60 -8.55 4.15 19.86
C ALA A 60 -9.79 4.33 20.77
N ALA A 61 -10.64 3.32 20.87
CA ALA A 61 -11.83 3.32 21.76
C ALA A 61 -11.48 3.44 23.25
N ARG A 62 -10.25 3.07 23.64
CA ARG A 62 -9.72 3.26 25.01
C ARG A 62 -9.05 4.62 25.22
N GLY A 63 -9.17 5.57 24.30
CA GLY A 63 -8.67 6.93 24.40
C GLY A 63 -7.24 7.15 23.91
N SER A 64 -6.64 6.19 23.18
CA SER A 64 -5.33 6.39 22.58
C SER A 64 -5.41 7.30 21.36
N LEU A 65 -4.97 8.56 21.48
CA LEU A 65 -4.93 9.53 20.38
C LEU A 65 -4.08 9.05 19.19
N LEU A 66 -2.96 8.38 19.45
CA LEU A 66 -2.12 7.83 18.39
C LEU A 66 -2.82 6.71 17.63
N ALA A 67 -3.56 5.85 18.32
CA ALA A 67 -4.36 4.82 17.68
C ALA A 67 -5.51 5.43 16.86
N LEU A 68 -6.17 6.45 17.38
CA LEU A 68 -7.22 7.18 16.66
C LEU A 68 -6.67 7.81 15.38
N ALA A 69 -5.51 8.49 15.44
CA ALA A 69 -4.87 9.09 14.26
C ALA A 69 -4.51 8.03 13.19
N ARG A 70 -4.05 6.85 13.60
CA ARG A 70 -3.77 5.74 12.67
C ARG A 70 -5.05 5.17 12.05
N VAL A 71 -6.10 4.96 12.83
CA VAL A 71 -7.41 4.52 12.30
C VAL A 71 -7.95 5.54 11.30
N ALA A 72 -7.85 6.84 11.60
CA ALA A 72 -8.27 7.90 10.69
C ALA A 72 -7.45 7.90 9.39
N LEU A 73 -6.14 7.68 9.46
CA LEU A 73 -5.27 7.54 8.29
C LEU A 73 -5.66 6.33 7.44
N ASP A 74 -5.88 5.17 8.05
CA ASP A 74 -6.27 3.94 7.35
C ASP A 74 -7.65 4.08 6.69
N ALA A 75 -8.60 4.74 7.35
CA ALA A 75 -9.91 5.07 6.78
C ALA A 75 -9.80 6.04 5.60
N ALA A 76 -8.98 7.10 5.73
CA ALA A 76 -8.74 8.04 4.64
C ALA A 76 -8.07 7.37 3.43
N LEU A 77 -7.10 6.48 3.66
CA LEU A 77 -6.48 5.64 2.62
C LEU A 77 -7.51 4.79 1.89
N PHE A 78 -8.39 4.12 2.63
CA PHE A 78 -9.43 3.28 2.03
C PHE A 78 -10.39 4.09 1.17
N LEU A 79 -10.85 5.25 1.65
CA LEU A 79 -11.74 6.13 0.91
C LEU A 79 -11.06 6.71 -0.34
N ALA A 80 -9.80 7.18 -0.23
CA ALA A 80 -9.05 7.69 -1.36
C ALA A 80 -8.77 6.59 -2.40
N LEU A 81 -8.46 5.36 -1.97
CA LEU A 81 -8.30 4.20 -2.85
C LEU A 81 -9.61 3.87 -3.57
N ALA A 82 -10.73 3.82 -2.86
CA ALA A 82 -12.03 3.54 -3.45
C ALA A 82 -12.40 4.60 -4.51
N ALA A 83 -12.23 5.89 -4.20
CA ALA A 83 -12.47 6.98 -5.14
C ALA A 83 -11.56 6.89 -6.37
N CYS A 84 -10.26 6.62 -6.17
CA CYS A 84 -9.29 6.50 -7.23
C CYS A 84 -9.59 5.30 -8.14
N VAL A 85 -9.89 4.12 -7.58
CA VAL A 85 -10.17 2.92 -8.35
C VAL A 85 -11.48 3.01 -9.11
N VAL A 86 -12.55 3.50 -8.47
CA VAL A 86 -13.86 3.64 -9.13
C VAL A 86 -13.78 4.66 -10.27
N SER A 87 -13.21 5.84 -10.02
CA SER A 87 -13.06 6.85 -11.07
C SER A 87 -12.12 6.40 -12.18
N GLY A 88 -11.01 5.73 -11.85
CA GLY A 88 -10.08 5.17 -12.84
C GLY A 88 -10.72 4.09 -13.70
N ALA A 89 -11.53 3.21 -13.13
CA ALA A 89 -12.29 2.23 -13.90
C ALA A 89 -13.26 2.91 -14.88
N LEU A 90 -13.94 3.97 -14.44
CA LEU A 90 -14.95 4.67 -15.26
C LEU A 90 -14.33 5.50 -16.39
N VAL A 91 -13.04 5.90 -16.31
CA VAL A 91 -12.32 6.57 -17.41
C VAL A 91 -11.45 5.62 -18.22
N SER A 92 -11.42 4.33 -17.85
CA SER A 92 -10.54 3.36 -18.49
C SER A 92 -10.84 3.22 -19.98
N ALA A 93 -9.77 3.32 -20.79
CA ALA A 93 -9.83 3.10 -22.23
C ALA A 93 -9.53 1.65 -22.62
N THR A 94 -9.03 0.81 -21.71
CA THR A 94 -8.65 -0.58 -22.01
C THR A 94 -9.39 -1.59 -21.13
N VAL A 95 -9.52 -1.35 -19.82
CA VAL A 95 -10.09 -2.33 -18.89
C VAL A 95 -11.61 -2.45 -19.09
N LEU A 96 -12.39 -1.38 -19.01
CA LEU A 96 -13.83 -1.45 -19.23
C LEU A 96 -14.20 -1.98 -20.62
N PRO A 97 -13.60 -1.47 -21.72
CA PRO A 97 -13.87 -2.00 -23.06
C PRO A 97 -13.51 -3.48 -23.24
N ALA A 98 -12.51 -4.00 -22.55
CA ALA A 98 -12.17 -5.42 -22.57
C ALA A 98 -13.31 -6.33 -22.08
N PHE A 99 -14.22 -5.79 -21.27
CA PHE A 99 -15.45 -6.45 -20.79
C PHE A 99 -16.71 -6.02 -21.56
N GLY A 100 -16.54 -5.25 -22.65
CA GLY A 100 -17.68 -4.72 -23.42
C GLY A 100 -18.46 -3.63 -22.70
N LEU A 101 -17.87 -2.99 -21.69
CA LEU A 101 -18.49 -1.98 -20.88
C LEU A 101 -17.98 -0.58 -21.24
N PHE A 102 -18.85 0.42 -21.14
CA PHE A 102 -18.51 1.82 -21.37
C PHE A 102 -19.22 2.68 -20.32
N ALA A 103 -18.52 3.67 -19.77
CA ALA A 103 -19.10 4.61 -18.81
C ALA A 103 -19.19 6.02 -19.43
N PRO A 104 -20.31 6.73 -19.32
CA PRO A 104 -20.41 8.14 -19.66
C PRO A 104 -19.79 9.02 -18.57
N GLY A 105 -19.48 10.28 -18.90
CA GLY A 105 -19.06 11.27 -17.90
C GLY A 105 -17.55 11.39 -17.71
N TYR A 106 -16.75 11.17 -18.74
CA TYR A 106 -15.30 11.33 -18.75
C TYR A 106 -14.84 12.63 -18.07
N PHE A 107 -15.47 13.76 -18.39
CA PHE A 107 -15.11 15.07 -17.84
C PHE A 107 -15.31 15.23 -16.33
N VAL A 108 -16.04 14.31 -15.70
CA VAL A 108 -16.21 14.25 -14.24
C VAL A 108 -15.23 13.25 -13.62
N TRP A 109 -15.12 12.08 -14.24
CA TRP A 109 -14.35 10.97 -13.67
C TRP A 109 -12.84 11.16 -13.82
N ASP A 110 -12.37 11.75 -14.91
CA ASP A 110 -10.95 11.98 -15.14
C ASP A 110 -10.34 12.96 -14.12
N PRO A 111 -10.88 14.16 -13.87
CA PRO A 111 -10.40 15.04 -12.81
C PRO A 111 -10.50 14.42 -11.41
N LEU A 112 -11.56 13.63 -11.15
CA LEU A 112 -11.72 12.96 -9.88
C LEU A 112 -10.64 11.88 -9.68
N HIS A 113 -10.32 11.09 -10.73
CA HIS A 113 -9.23 10.13 -10.70
C HIS A 113 -7.89 10.82 -10.45
N ALA A 114 -7.59 11.88 -11.18
CA ALA A 114 -6.34 12.63 -11.02
C ALA A 114 -6.20 13.25 -9.63
N ALA A 115 -7.28 13.77 -9.05
CA ALA A 115 -7.27 14.36 -7.71
C ALA A 115 -7.13 13.27 -6.62
N SER A 116 -7.94 12.21 -6.70
CA SER A 116 -7.91 11.13 -5.72
C SER A 116 -6.59 10.35 -5.76
N ALA A 117 -5.95 10.19 -6.93
CA ALA A 117 -4.63 9.59 -7.06
C ALA A 117 -3.54 10.38 -6.34
N LYS A 118 -3.57 11.72 -6.43
CA LYS A 118 -2.61 12.59 -5.71
C LYS A 118 -2.82 12.51 -4.20
N VAL A 119 -4.06 12.53 -3.74
CA VAL A 119 -4.40 12.38 -2.33
C VAL A 119 -3.98 11.00 -1.83
N LEU A 120 -4.28 9.96 -2.57
CA LEU A 120 -3.88 8.59 -2.24
C LEU A 120 -2.36 8.45 -2.12
N LEU A 121 -1.60 9.01 -3.08
CA LEU A 121 -0.14 9.00 -3.03
C LEU A 121 0.39 9.69 -1.76
N ALA A 122 -0.13 10.86 -1.42
CA ALA A 122 0.28 11.58 -0.20
C ALA A 122 -0.02 10.76 1.06
N LEU A 123 -1.21 10.17 1.15
CA LEU A 123 -1.61 9.33 2.29
C LEU A 123 -0.78 8.05 2.38
N VAL A 124 -0.44 7.40 1.27
CA VAL A 124 0.44 6.22 1.24
C VAL A 124 1.83 6.57 1.74
N LEU A 125 2.39 7.73 1.38
CA LEU A 125 3.69 8.17 1.89
C LEU A 125 3.65 8.38 3.42
N VAL A 126 2.60 9.03 3.94
CA VAL A 126 2.41 9.21 5.39
C VAL A 126 2.25 7.85 6.09
N HIS A 127 1.46 6.93 5.51
CA HIS A 127 1.30 5.57 6.03
C HIS A 127 2.63 4.81 6.07
N ALA A 128 3.40 4.84 4.98
CA ALA A 128 4.71 4.20 4.90
C ALA A 128 5.69 4.74 5.95
N VAL A 129 5.77 6.06 6.10
CA VAL A 129 6.61 6.71 7.12
C VAL A 129 6.16 6.33 8.54
N SER A 130 4.86 6.29 8.80
CA SER A 130 4.32 5.89 10.12
C SER A 130 4.68 4.44 10.51
N HIS A 131 4.99 3.59 9.52
CA HIS A 131 5.42 2.21 9.71
C HIS A 131 6.94 2.02 9.59
N ALA A 132 7.69 2.98 9.05
CA ALA A 132 9.13 2.91 8.81
C ALA A 132 9.95 2.70 10.11
N GLY A 133 9.49 3.21 11.25
CA GLY A 133 10.13 2.98 12.55
C GLY A 133 10.23 1.50 12.93
N LYS A 134 9.25 0.67 12.54
CA LYS A 134 9.29 -0.79 12.72
C LYS A 134 10.30 -1.44 11.78
N LEU A 135 10.42 -0.94 10.56
CA LEU A 135 11.35 -1.42 9.54
C LEU A 135 12.80 -1.08 9.93
N ALA A 136 13.06 0.15 10.38
CA ALA A 136 14.38 0.57 10.86
C ALA A 136 14.84 -0.24 12.08
N GLY A 137 13.96 -0.53 13.03
CA GLY A 137 14.21 -1.43 14.16
C GLY A 137 14.58 -2.85 13.72
N PHE A 138 13.89 -3.38 12.71
CA PHE A 138 14.18 -4.69 12.15
C PHE A 138 15.56 -4.76 11.46
N LEU A 139 15.89 -3.75 10.65
CA LEU A 139 17.20 -3.68 9.97
C LEU A 139 18.35 -3.57 10.98
N LYS A 140 18.19 -2.77 12.04
CA LYS A 140 19.17 -2.62 13.11
C LYS A 140 19.41 -3.96 13.85
N THR A 141 18.35 -4.74 14.10
CA THR A 141 18.46 -6.07 14.73
C THR A 141 19.16 -7.09 13.83
N GLN A 142 18.95 -7.05 12.53
CA GLN A 142 19.65 -7.91 11.55
C GLN A 142 21.13 -7.56 11.48
N GLN A 143 21.48 -6.29 11.50
CA GLN A 143 22.87 -5.83 11.46
C GLN A 143 23.64 -6.23 12.73
N SER A 144 22.99 -6.15 13.90
CA SER A 144 23.57 -6.60 15.17
C SER A 144 23.82 -8.12 15.20
N ARG A 145 22.90 -8.92 14.65
CA ARG A 145 23.06 -10.38 14.55
C ARG A 145 24.16 -10.77 13.57
N GLY A 146 24.28 -10.07 12.45
CA GLY A 146 25.36 -10.27 11.47
C GLY A 146 26.75 -9.92 12.02
N GLY A 147 26.85 -8.87 12.85
CA GLY A 147 28.05 -8.48 13.56
C GLY A 147 28.49 -9.56 14.57
N ALA A 148 27.58 -9.97 15.44
CA ALA A 148 27.86 -11.01 16.45
C ALA A 148 28.31 -12.35 15.84
N ALA A 149 27.71 -12.76 14.72
CA ALA A 149 28.11 -13.98 14.02
C ALA A 149 29.52 -13.88 13.38
N ARG A 150 29.92 -12.69 12.91
CA ARG A 150 31.28 -12.45 12.38
C ARG A 150 32.34 -12.46 13.48
N ASP A 151 32.02 -11.87 14.64
CA ASP A 151 32.93 -11.82 15.77
C ASP A 151 33.12 -13.22 16.40
N ALA A 152 32.09 -14.05 16.49
CA ALA A 152 32.16 -15.44 16.94
C ALA A 152 33.08 -16.25 16.01
N LYS A 153 32.92 -16.14 14.69
CA LYS A 153 33.76 -16.85 13.72
C LYS A 153 35.21 -16.40 13.73
N ARG A 154 35.47 -15.14 14.06
CA ARG A 154 36.83 -14.59 14.19
C ARG A 154 37.54 -15.09 15.44
N ASN A 155 36.81 -15.37 16.52
CA ASN A 155 37.35 -15.91 17.76
C ASN A 155 37.67 -17.43 17.68
N GLU A 156 36.95 -18.19 16.84
CA GLU A 156 37.20 -19.60 16.60
C GLU A 156 38.48 -19.86 15.74
N THR A 157 38.94 -18.85 14.98
CA THR A 157 40.10 -18.94 14.09
C THR A 157 41.39 -18.37 14.71
N ARG A 158 41.40 -18.01 16.00
CA ARG A 158 42.58 -17.58 16.77
C ARG A 158 42.97 -18.61 17.82
#